data_b6c028e623d9d567ff7bc2fffcb1f16e
#
_entry.id   b6c028e623d9d567ff7bc2fffcb1f16e
#
_cell.length_a   1.000
_cell.length_b   1.000
_cell.length_c   1.000
_cell.angle_alpha   90.00
_cell.angle_beta   90.00
_cell.angle_gamma   90.00
#
_symmetry.space_group_name_H-M   'P 1'
#
loop_
_entity.id
_entity.type
_entity.pdbx_description
1 polymer ?
#
loop_
_entity_poly.entity_id
_entity_poly.type
_entity_poly.pdbx_seq_one_letter_code
_entity_poly.pdbx_strand_id
1 'polypeptide(L)'
;MAEPHHLAHWYPTAAYLYVLCLDTLALAWEYLRRHPDYRIDWLRRARCPDAAHRWGLRLLEDPDVDARDAHPAWLPGHGAVVQLHPDADPPPDATAFAFWRIPGHKQLLNDGKGLALIARSPSLCQRYALAPGLEDGMAVAHAYRGRHAAPAAPMPGTPASMARPRPPPAALLELHTLQALDATLAGASLRDV
;
A
#
# COMPACT_ATOMS: atom_id res chain seq x y z
N MET A 1 4.14 -16.86 -31.18
CA MET A 1 4.27 -17.77 -30.01
C MET A 1 5.07 -17.00 -28.99
N ALA A 2 4.39 -16.42 -27.99
CA ALA A 2 5.06 -15.72 -26.90
C ALA A 2 5.47 -16.77 -25.86
N GLU A 3 6.75 -16.82 -25.54
CA GLU A 3 7.28 -17.66 -24.48
C GLU A 3 6.67 -17.28 -23.13
N PRO A 4 6.25 -18.23 -22.29
CA PRO A 4 5.70 -17.95 -20.98
C PRO A 4 6.84 -17.64 -20.00
N HIS A 5 7.27 -16.39 -19.95
CA HIS A 5 8.30 -15.92 -19.01
C HIS A 5 7.87 -15.91 -17.54
N HIS A 6 6.66 -16.39 -17.21
CA HIS A 6 6.14 -16.37 -15.82
C HIS A 6 6.41 -17.64 -15.01
N LEU A 7 6.97 -18.70 -15.59
CA LEU A 7 7.06 -20.00 -14.93
C LEU A 7 8.25 -20.18 -13.97
N ALA A 8 9.19 -19.21 -13.91
CA ALA A 8 10.43 -19.41 -13.16
C ALA A 8 10.44 -18.83 -11.73
N HIS A 9 9.44 -18.04 -11.32
CA HIS A 9 9.55 -17.22 -10.09
C HIS A 9 8.96 -17.85 -8.82
N TRP A 10 8.21 -18.93 -8.88
CA TRP A 10 7.59 -19.54 -7.70
C TRP A 10 8.47 -20.57 -6.98
N TYR A 11 9.54 -21.06 -7.61
CA TYR A 11 10.39 -22.11 -7.06
C TYR A 11 11.21 -21.70 -5.82
N PRO A 12 11.98 -20.62 -5.82
CA PRO A 12 12.80 -20.32 -4.65
C PRO A 12 12.01 -19.53 -3.61
N THR A 13 11.81 -20.10 -2.43
CA THR A 13 11.25 -19.39 -1.25
C THR A 13 11.96 -18.05 -0.99
N ALA A 14 13.25 -17.98 -1.33
CA ALA A 14 14.04 -16.75 -1.23
C ALA A 14 13.45 -15.57 -2.01
N ALA A 15 12.75 -15.81 -3.12
CA ALA A 15 12.10 -14.77 -3.91
C ALA A 15 10.91 -14.11 -3.18
N TYR A 16 10.37 -14.78 -2.17
CA TYR A 16 9.21 -14.32 -1.39
C TYR A 16 9.58 -13.73 -0.02
N LEU A 17 10.86 -13.72 0.36
CA LEU A 17 11.28 -13.22 1.68
C LEU A 17 10.89 -11.75 1.94
N TYR A 18 10.73 -10.94 0.90
CA TYR A 18 10.27 -9.56 1.04
C TYR A 18 8.85 -9.46 1.63
N VAL A 19 8.01 -10.49 1.45
CA VAL A 19 6.64 -10.56 2.01
C VAL A 19 6.64 -10.44 3.53
N LEU A 20 7.68 -10.92 4.20
CA LEU A 20 7.83 -10.86 5.65
C LEU A 20 7.93 -9.42 6.20
N CYS A 21 8.22 -8.45 5.34
CA CYS A 21 8.39 -7.04 5.70
C CYS A 21 7.25 -6.15 5.20
N LEU A 22 6.23 -6.73 4.53
CA LEU A 22 5.12 -5.96 3.98
C LEU A 22 4.12 -5.54 5.05
N ASP A 23 3.60 -4.33 4.92
CA ASP A 23 2.40 -3.93 5.64
C ASP A 23 1.13 -4.54 4.99
N THR A 24 0.00 -4.43 5.67
CA THR A 24 -1.27 -5.02 5.22
C THR A 24 -1.68 -4.58 3.82
N LEU A 25 -1.47 -3.31 3.44
CA LEU A 25 -1.85 -2.82 2.12
C LEU A 25 -0.85 -3.22 1.04
N ALA A 26 0.42 -3.30 1.38
CA ALA A 26 1.44 -3.85 0.49
C ALA A 26 1.22 -5.35 0.24
N LEU A 27 0.83 -6.09 1.27
CA LEU A 27 0.44 -7.49 1.13
C LEU A 27 -0.84 -7.64 0.28
N ALA A 28 -1.85 -6.80 0.51
CA ALA A 28 -3.07 -6.80 -0.31
C ALA A 28 -2.75 -6.54 -1.79
N TRP A 29 -1.76 -5.69 -2.08
CA TRP A 29 -1.27 -5.48 -3.43
C TRP A 29 -0.70 -6.75 -4.06
N GLU A 30 0.06 -7.54 -3.30
CA GLU A 30 0.62 -8.80 -3.80
C GLU A 30 -0.45 -9.79 -4.26
N TYR A 31 -1.59 -9.84 -3.57
CA TYR A 31 -2.74 -10.63 -4.01
C TYR A 31 -3.45 -10.00 -5.21
N LEU A 32 -3.68 -8.68 -5.14
CA LEU A 32 -4.43 -7.96 -6.17
C LEU A 32 -3.75 -8.02 -7.54
N ARG A 33 -2.44 -7.78 -7.59
CA ARG A 33 -1.69 -7.79 -8.85
C ARG A 33 -1.69 -9.14 -9.58
N ARG A 34 -1.97 -10.24 -8.84
CA ARG A 34 -2.11 -11.60 -9.38
C ARG A 34 -3.51 -11.91 -9.85
N HIS A 35 -4.51 -11.10 -9.48
CA HIS A 35 -5.89 -11.35 -9.83
C HIS A 35 -6.10 -11.20 -11.34
N PRO A 36 -6.68 -12.22 -12.04
CA PRO A 36 -6.80 -12.20 -13.50
C PRO A 36 -7.65 -11.02 -13.99
N ASP A 37 -8.77 -10.72 -13.31
CA ASP A 37 -9.63 -9.61 -13.71
C ASP A 37 -8.97 -8.24 -13.49
N TYR A 38 -8.11 -8.11 -12.46
CA TYR A 38 -7.33 -6.90 -12.26
C TYR A 38 -6.38 -6.67 -13.43
N ARG A 39 -5.68 -7.71 -13.86
CA ARG A 39 -4.78 -7.66 -15.00
C ARG A 39 -5.51 -7.31 -16.31
N ILE A 40 -6.73 -7.82 -16.49
CA ILE A 40 -7.59 -7.45 -17.62
C ILE A 40 -7.97 -5.96 -17.56
N ASP A 41 -8.34 -5.45 -16.40
CA ASP A 41 -8.66 -4.03 -16.22
C ASP A 41 -7.45 -3.13 -16.46
N TRP A 42 -6.29 -3.56 -15.99
CA TRP A 42 -5.04 -2.84 -16.27
C TRP A 42 -4.77 -2.72 -17.78
N LEU A 43 -4.93 -3.80 -18.54
CA LEU A 43 -4.77 -3.78 -19.98
C LEU A 43 -5.80 -2.86 -20.67
N ARG A 44 -6.97 -2.67 -20.08
CA ARG A 44 -8.06 -1.84 -20.59
C ARG A 44 -8.11 -0.43 -19.96
N ARG A 45 -7.16 -0.05 -19.12
CA ARG A 45 -7.18 1.18 -18.30
C ARG A 45 -7.43 2.46 -19.09
N ALA A 46 -6.95 2.54 -20.33
CA ALA A 46 -7.19 3.69 -21.18
C ALA A 46 -8.66 3.85 -21.60
N ARG A 47 -9.43 2.75 -21.60
CA ARG A 47 -10.86 2.72 -21.99
C ARG A 47 -11.80 2.77 -20.79
N CYS A 48 -11.33 2.37 -19.60
CA CYS A 48 -12.12 2.26 -18.39
C CYS A 48 -11.37 2.92 -17.22
N PRO A 49 -11.27 4.27 -17.18
CA PRO A 49 -10.48 4.98 -16.15
C PRO A 49 -11.04 4.76 -14.72
N ASP A 50 -12.34 4.52 -14.58
CA ASP A 50 -12.98 4.29 -13.27
C ASP A 50 -12.82 2.85 -12.74
N ALA A 51 -12.20 1.95 -13.50
CA ALA A 51 -12.01 0.56 -13.09
C ALA A 51 -11.20 0.43 -11.78
N ALA A 52 -10.34 1.39 -11.46
CA ALA A 52 -9.56 1.41 -10.24
C ALA A 52 -10.42 1.35 -8.97
N HIS A 53 -11.57 2.02 -8.95
CA HIS A 53 -12.43 2.13 -7.77
C HIS A 53 -12.98 0.79 -7.30
N ARG A 54 -13.30 -0.14 -8.20
CA ARG A 54 -13.80 -1.47 -7.82
C ARG A 54 -12.75 -2.29 -7.07
N TRP A 55 -11.47 -1.95 -7.25
CA TRP A 55 -10.34 -2.57 -6.59
C TRP A 55 -9.89 -1.84 -5.33
N GLY A 56 -10.61 -0.80 -4.93
CA GLY A 56 -10.24 0.02 -3.79
C GLY A 56 -9.06 0.95 -4.05
N LEU A 57 -8.73 1.20 -5.31
CA LEU A 57 -7.64 2.07 -5.73
C LEU A 57 -8.15 3.39 -6.31
N ARG A 58 -7.35 4.44 -6.21
CA ARG A 58 -7.59 5.71 -6.91
C ARG A 58 -7.22 5.62 -8.38
N LEU A 59 -6.10 4.97 -8.66
CA LEU A 59 -5.58 4.71 -9.99
C LEU A 59 -5.13 3.25 -10.06
N LEU A 60 -5.25 2.64 -11.24
CA LEU A 60 -4.67 1.31 -11.45
C LEU A 60 -3.15 1.42 -11.47
N GLU A 61 -2.52 0.48 -10.77
CA GLU A 61 -1.06 0.31 -10.69
C GLU A 61 -0.65 -0.87 -11.59
N ASP A 62 0.58 -0.86 -12.08
CA ASP A 62 1.08 -1.93 -12.95
C ASP A 62 1.20 -3.26 -12.19
N PRO A 63 0.45 -4.32 -12.60
CA PRO A 63 0.50 -5.61 -11.93
C PRO A 63 1.83 -6.35 -12.07
N ASP A 64 2.71 -5.94 -12.96
CA ASP A 64 4.03 -6.54 -13.12
C ASP A 64 5.04 -6.00 -12.10
N VAL A 65 4.69 -4.90 -11.41
CA VAL A 65 5.51 -4.32 -10.34
C VAL A 65 5.08 -4.89 -8.99
N ASP A 66 6.03 -5.43 -8.23
CA ASP A 66 5.74 -5.97 -6.89
C ASP A 66 5.70 -4.88 -5.80
N ALA A 67 5.28 -5.28 -4.58
CA ALA A 67 5.08 -4.35 -3.47
C ALA A 67 6.35 -3.62 -2.99
N ARG A 68 7.54 -4.00 -3.44
CA ARG A 68 8.79 -3.29 -3.14
C ARG A 68 8.87 -1.97 -3.90
N ASP A 69 8.37 -1.96 -5.13
CA ASP A 69 8.49 -0.84 -6.06
C ASP A 69 7.13 -0.23 -6.43
N ALA A 70 6.03 -1.01 -6.37
CA ALA A 70 4.68 -0.51 -6.59
C ALA A 70 4.23 0.46 -5.49
N HIS A 71 3.43 1.45 -5.88
CA HIS A 71 2.92 2.48 -4.98
C HIS A 71 1.39 2.63 -5.11
N PRO A 72 0.61 1.56 -4.91
CA PRO A 72 -0.83 1.61 -5.12
C PRO A 72 -1.48 2.65 -4.22
N ALA A 73 -2.22 3.56 -4.83
CA ALA A 73 -2.96 4.63 -4.15
C ALA A 73 -4.32 4.12 -3.71
N TRP A 74 -4.39 3.57 -2.50
CA TRP A 74 -5.62 3.05 -1.92
C TRP A 74 -6.63 4.15 -1.60
N LEU A 75 -7.92 3.84 -1.76
CA LEU A 75 -9.01 4.71 -1.32
C LEU A 75 -9.05 4.83 0.22
N PRO A 76 -9.55 5.95 0.75
CA PRO A 76 -9.56 6.22 2.21
C PRO A 76 -10.39 5.24 3.05
N GLY A 77 -11.19 4.37 2.43
CA GLY A 77 -11.99 3.37 3.14
C GLY A 77 -11.19 2.22 3.76
N HIS A 78 -9.93 2.05 3.36
CA HIS A 78 -9.04 1.03 3.91
C HIS A 78 -8.32 1.59 5.15
N GLY A 79 -8.46 0.94 6.30
CA GLY A 79 -8.07 1.44 7.62
C GLY A 79 -6.62 1.88 7.83
N ALA A 80 -5.74 1.68 6.84
CA ALA A 80 -4.35 2.15 6.86
C ALA A 80 -4.13 3.48 6.10
N VAL A 81 -5.19 4.12 5.60
CA VAL A 81 -5.13 5.44 4.97
C VAL A 81 -5.69 6.48 5.92
N VAL A 82 -4.84 7.41 6.32
CA VAL A 82 -5.22 8.51 7.22
C VAL A 82 -5.84 9.65 6.41
N GLN A 83 -7.04 10.08 6.76
CA GLN A 83 -7.63 11.28 6.16
C GLN A 83 -7.16 12.51 6.94
N LEU A 84 -6.62 13.49 6.25
CA LEU A 84 -6.21 14.77 6.82
C LEU A 84 -7.15 15.87 6.32
N HIS A 85 -7.77 16.56 7.25
CA HIS A 85 -8.65 17.70 6.99
C HIS A 85 -8.11 18.94 7.67
N PRO A 86 -8.30 20.15 7.10
CA PRO A 86 -8.08 21.37 7.84
C PRO A 86 -8.94 21.37 9.11
N ASP A 87 -8.36 21.75 10.24
CA ASP A 87 -9.10 21.93 11.47
C ASP A 87 -9.60 23.37 11.52
N ALA A 88 -10.91 23.54 11.61
CA ALA A 88 -11.55 24.88 11.63
C ALA A 88 -11.50 25.55 13.01
N ASP A 89 -11.33 24.76 14.08
CA ASP A 89 -11.26 25.26 15.46
C ASP A 89 -10.15 24.52 16.22
N PRO A 90 -8.87 24.76 15.84
CA PRO A 90 -7.76 24.02 16.37
C PRO A 90 -7.49 24.40 17.84
N PRO A 91 -7.22 23.39 18.70
CA PRO A 91 -6.73 23.65 20.05
C PRO A 91 -5.36 24.35 20.00
N PRO A 92 -4.97 25.07 21.09
CA PRO A 92 -3.71 25.83 21.13
C PRO A 92 -2.44 25.01 20.84
N ASP A 93 -2.49 23.70 21.08
CA ASP A 93 -1.42 22.73 20.87
C ASP A 93 -1.61 21.86 19.62
N ALA A 94 -2.51 22.27 18.71
CA ALA A 94 -2.78 21.53 17.49
C ALA A 94 -1.52 21.33 16.64
N THR A 95 -1.37 20.12 16.11
CA THR A 95 -0.27 19.82 15.19
C THR A 95 -0.55 20.44 13.83
N ALA A 96 0.38 21.24 13.33
CA ALA A 96 0.32 21.78 11.99
C ALA A 96 0.72 20.74 10.95
N PHE A 97 0.00 20.70 9.83
CA PHE A 97 0.40 19.94 8.66
C PHE A 97 1.72 20.50 8.12
N ALA A 98 2.72 19.68 8.05
CA ALA A 98 4.03 20.05 7.54
C ALA A 98 4.52 19.01 6.55
N PHE A 99 4.19 19.20 5.27
CA PHE A 99 4.50 18.28 4.19
C PHE A 99 5.98 17.86 4.17
N TRP A 100 6.87 18.82 4.34
CA TRP A 100 8.31 18.57 4.28
C TRP A 100 8.86 17.87 5.52
N ARG A 101 8.16 17.90 6.65
CA ARG A 101 8.53 17.20 7.88
C ARG A 101 8.12 15.74 7.90
N ILE A 102 7.21 15.32 7.01
CA ILE A 102 6.87 13.89 6.88
C ILE A 102 8.12 13.15 6.38
N PRO A 103 8.59 12.14 7.11
CA PRO A 103 9.84 11.45 6.77
C PRO A 103 9.68 10.55 5.55
N GLY A 104 10.78 10.35 4.82
CA GLY A 104 10.86 9.42 3.71
C GLY A 104 10.62 10.02 2.34
N HIS A 105 10.67 9.16 1.33
CA HIS A 105 10.35 9.51 -0.05
C HIS A 105 8.83 9.74 -0.17
N LYS A 106 8.46 10.84 -0.79
CA LYS A 106 7.07 11.27 -0.93
C LYS A 106 6.59 11.17 -2.36
N GLN A 107 5.45 10.54 -2.55
CA GLN A 107 4.75 10.51 -3.82
C GLN A 107 3.37 11.15 -3.63
N LEU A 108 3.10 12.17 -4.40
CA LEU A 108 1.81 12.85 -4.43
C LEU A 108 1.05 12.43 -5.68
N LEU A 109 -0.17 11.94 -5.49
CA LEU A 109 -1.03 11.46 -6.56
C LEU A 109 -2.31 12.29 -6.58
N ASN A 110 -2.68 12.76 -7.77
CA ASN A 110 -3.94 13.44 -8.02
C ASN A 110 -4.76 12.61 -9.00
N ASP A 111 -5.94 12.17 -8.59
CA ASP A 111 -6.89 11.41 -9.40
C ASP A 111 -8.01 12.28 -10.01
N GLY A 112 -7.89 13.59 -9.90
CA GLY A 112 -8.91 14.56 -10.31
C GLY A 112 -10.06 14.73 -9.31
N LYS A 113 -10.16 13.86 -8.30
CA LYS A 113 -11.18 13.91 -7.22
C LYS A 113 -10.56 14.28 -5.86
N GLY A 114 -9.23 14.15 -5.72
CA GLY A 114 -8.52 14.49 -4.50
C GLY A 114 -7.04 14.12 -4.57
N LEU A 115 -6.33 14.50 -3.52
CA LEU A 115 -4.91 14.23 -3.38
C LEU A 115 -4.66 13.05 -2.45
N ALA A 116 -3.73 12.18 -2.82
CA ALA A 116 -3.16 11.17 -1.94
C ALA A 116 -1.66 11.37 -1.81
N LEU A 117 -1.15 11.27 -0.59
CA LEU A 117 0.27 11.31 -0.28
C LEU A 117 0.70 9.94 0.25
N ILE A 118 1.70 9.35 -0.38
CA ILE A 118 2.37 8.15 0.08
C ILE A 118 3.77 8.55 0.50
N ALA A 119 4.09 8.34 1.78
CA ALA A 119 5.41 8.60 2.33
C ALA A 119 6.07 7.27 2.74
N ARG A 120 7.21 6.96 2.15
CA ARG A 120 7.94 5.70 2.37
C ARG A 120 9.31 5.95 2.98
N SER A 121 9.58 5.20 4.03
CA SER A 121 10.91 5.04 4.62
C SER A 121 11.26 3.55 4.68
N PRO A 122 12.50 3.15 4.94
CA PRO A 122 12.89 1.75 5.03
C PRO A 122 12.10 0.91 6.04
N SER A 123 11.50 1.55 7.05
CA SER A 123 10.78 0.90 8.14
C SER A 123 9.28 1.17 8.15
N LEU A 124 8.79 2.11 7.34
CA LEU A 124 7.40 2.57 7.45
C LEU A 124 6.90 3.11 6.11
N CYS A 125 5.67 2.70 5.75
CA CYS A 125 4.91 3.29 4.66
C CYS A 125 3.64 3.94 5.21
N GLN A 126 3.54 5.26 5.08
CA GLN A 126 2.39 6.05 5.51
C GLN A 126 1.59 6.50 4.30
N ARG A 127 0.27 6.42 4.41
CA ARG A 127 -0.65 6.78 3.33
C ARG A 127 -1.68 7.76 3.86
N TYR A 128 -1.80 8.89 3.15
CA TYR A 128 -2.70 9.97 3.53
C TYR A 128 -3.63 10.32 2.37
N ALA A 129 -4.89 10.59 2.68
CA ALA A 129 -5.82 11.25 1.79
C ALA A 129 -5.93 12.70 2.27
N LEU A 130 -5.53 13.64 1.43
CA LEU A 130 -5.52 15.06 1.75
C LEU A 130 -6.85 15.68 1.29
N ALA A 131 -7.55 16.32 2.21
CA ALA A 131 -8.76 17.05 1.88
C ALA A 131 -8.46 18.27 1.01
N PRO A 132 -9.40 18.69 0.14
CA PRO A 132 -9.28 19.95 -0.57
C PRO A 132 -9.10 21.13 0.40
N GLY A 133 -8.21 22.06 0.05
CA GLY A 133 -7.94 23.25 0.86
C GLY A 133 -6.99 23.03 2.03
N LEU A 134 -6.44 21.84 2.21
CA LEU A 134 -5.37 21.63 3.19
C LEU A 134 -4.05 22.19 2.66
N GLU A 135 -3.50 23.18 3.36
CA GLU A 135 -2.23 23.84 3.03
C GLU A 135 -1.16 23.57 4.09
N ASP A 136 0.10 23.71 3.69
CA ASP A 136 1.23 23.58 4.60
C ASP A 136 1.16 24.62 5.72
N GLY A 137 1.33 24.20 6.96
CA GLY A 137 1.20 25.06 8.15
C GLY A 137 -0.20 25.13 8.78
N MET A 138 -1.24 24.61 8.11
CA MET A 138 -2.58 24.54 8.71
C MET A 138 -2.64 23.45 9.80
N ALA A 139 -3.43 23.74 10.84
CA ALA A 139 -3.79 22.71 11.82
C ALA A 139 -4.62 21.60 11.17
N VAL A 140 -4.40 20.37 11.58
CA VAL A 140 -5.07 19.20 10.98
C VAL A 140 -5.86 18.41 11.99
N ALA A 141 -7.08 18.09 11.59
CA ALA A 141 -7.86 17.01 12.18
C ALA A 141 -7.59 15.70 11.45
N HIS A 142 -7.45 14.61 12.21
CA HIS A 142 -7.22 13.28 11.69
C HIS A 142 -8.51 12.48 11.75
N ALA A 143 -8.93 11.91 10.63
CA ALA A 143 -10.02 10.94 10.61
C ALA A 143 -9.47 9.54 10.26
N TYR A 144 -9.67 8.59 11.17
CA TYR A 144 -9.41 7.18 10.92
C TYR A 144 -10.75 6.48 10.62
N ARG A 145 -10.89 5.92 9.42
CA ARG A 145 -12.00 5.01 9.12
C ARG A 145 -11.49 3.57 9.26
N GLY A 146 -11.81 2.93 10.39
CA GLY A 146 -11.49 1.51 10.60
C GLY A 146 -11.75 1.07 12.03
N ARG A 147 -12.22 -0.17 12.20
CA ARG A 147 -12.50 -0.79 13.51
C ARG A 147 -11.25 -1.18 14.31
N HIS A 148 -10.08 -0.99 13.75
CA HIS A 148 -8.81 -1.17 14.45
C HIS A 148 -8.20 0.20 14.64
N ALA A 149 -8.06 0.61 15.89
CA ALA A 149 -7.19 1.73 16.24
C ALA A 149 -5.82 1.39 15.63
N ALA A 150 -5.42 2.13 14.61
CA ALA A 150 -4.04 2.05 14.14
C ALA A 150 -3.14 2.34 15.34
N PRO A 151 -2.04 1.62 15.53
CA PRO A 151 -1.05 2.02 16.51
C PRO A 151 -0.75 3.48 16.25
N ALA A 152 -0.76 4.29 17.31
CA ALA A 152 -0.53 5.72 17.23
C ALA A 152 0.65 5.97 16.27
N ALA A 153 0.40 6.75 15.22
CA ALA A 153 1.47 7.09 14.28
C ALA A 153 2.61 7.66 15.12
N PRO A 154 3.85 7.15 14.98
CA PRO A 154 4.94 7.64 15.79
C PRO A 154 5.04 9.13 15.55
N MET A 155 4.88 9.90 16.62
CA MET A 155 5.09 11.35 16.62
C MET A 155 6.48 11.63 16.04
N PRO A 156 6.66 12.61 15.17
CA PRO A 156 7.97 12.95 14.64
C PRO A 156 8.90 13.29 15.83
N GLY A 157 9.92 12.46 16.04
CA GLY A 157 10.89 12.64 17.13
C GLY A 157 11.17 11.43 18.01
N THR A 158 10.41 10.35 17.91
CA THR A 158 10.72 9.12 18.67
C THR A 158 11.81 8.33 17.93
N PRO A 159 12.98 8.05 18.54
CA PRO A 159 14.00 7.23 17.90
C PRO A 159 13.45 5.82 17.68
N ALA A 160 13.32 5.43 16.41
CA ALA A 160 12.95 4.07 16.05
C ALA A 160 14.01 3.12 16.59
N SER A 161 13.60 2.20 17.46
CA SER A 161 14.46 1.11 17.93
C SER A 161 15.02 0.36 16.72
N MET A 162 16.34 0.25 16.63
CA MET A 162 17.07 -0.37 15.51
C MET A 162 16.91 -1.90 15.43
N ALA A 163 16.20 -2.52 16.34
CA ALA A 163 15.90 -3.95 16.30
C ALA A 163 14.77 -4.21 15.31
N ARG A 164 15.08 -4.82 14.16
CA ARG A 164 14.05 -5.35 13.27
C ARG A 164 13.22 -6.37 14.05
N PRO A 165 11.91 -6.16 14.26
CA PRO A 165 11.09 -7.14 14.95
C PRO A 165 11.11 -8.45 14.15
N ARG A 166 11.12 -9.59 14.86
CA ARG A 166 11.00 -10.90 14.23
C ARG A 166 9.67 -10.93 13.45
N PRO A 167 9.66 -11.42 12.20
CA PRO A 167 8.43 -11.53 11.43
C PRO A 167 7.37 -12.31 12.22
N PRO A 168 6.11 -11.84 12.26
CA PRO A 168 5.05 -12.57 12.92
C PRO A 168 4.79 -13.90 12.20
N PRO A 169 4.35 -14.95 12.90
CA PRO A 169 4.04 -16.25 12.27
C PRO A 169 3.06 -16.15 11.10
N ALA A 170 2.11 -15.20 11.16
CA ALA A 170 1.20 -14.91 10.06
C ALA A 170 1.92 -14.50 8.76
N ALA A 171 3.01 -13.74 8.85
CA ALA A 171 3.76 -13.33 7.67
C ALA A 171 4.43 -14.53 6.95
N LEU A 172 4.84 -15.55 7.69
CA LEU A 172 5.35 -16.79 7.10
C LEU A 172 4.25 -17.55 6.37
N LEU A 173 3.04 -17.59 6.93
CA LEU A 173 1.89 -18.19 6.27
C LEU A 173 1.56 -17.47 4.97
N GLU A 174 1.56 -16.13 4.97
CA GLU A 174 1.30 -15.33 3.78
C GLU A 174 2.35 -15.56 2.69
N LEU A 175 3.63 -15.69 3.07
CA LEU A 175 4.70 -16.02 2.14
C LEU A 175 4.42 -17.33 1.41
N HIS A 176 4.11 -18.40 2.16
CA HIS A 176 3.81 -19.71 1.57
C HIS A 176 2.51 -19.70 0.76
N THR A 177 1.52 -18.92 1.19
CA THR A 177 0.26 -18.78 0.45
C THR A 177 0.50 -18.11 -0.91
N LEU A 178 1.31 -17.06 -0.98
CA LEU A 178 1.65 -16.40 -2.24
C LEU A 178 2.49 -17.30 -3.14
N GLN A 179 3.43 -18.08 -2.56
CA GLN A 179 4.20 -19.06 -3.30
C GLN A 179 3.30 -20.14 -3.92
N ALA A 180 2.36 -20.69 -3.13
CA ALA A 180 1.38 -21.67 -3.61
C ALA A 180 0.43 -21.09 -4.67
N LEU A 181 0.01 -19.82 -4.50
CA LEU A 181 -0.81 -19.12 -5.49
C LEU A 181 -0.08 -18.98 -6.82
N ASP A 182 1.18 -18.54 -6.81
CA ASP A 182 1.97 -18.40 -8.03
C ASP A 182 2.19 -19.76 -8.71
N ALA A 183 2.46 -20.81 -7.94
CA ALA A 183 2.57 -22.18 -8.46
C ALA A 183 1.26 -22.62 -9.14
N THR A 184 0.11 -22.37 -8.49
CA THR A 184 -1.20 -22.71 -9.04
C THR A 184 -1.50 -21.94 -10.32
N LEU A 185 -1.20 -20.64 -10.34
CA LEU A 185 -1.37 -19.80 -11.54
C LEU A 185 -0.44 -20.24 -12.68
N ALA A 186 0.73 -20.80 -12.35
CA ALA A 186 1.66 -21.40 -13.31
C ALA A 186 1.24 -22.80 -13.78
N GLY A 187 0.16 -23.38 -13.22
CA GLY A 187 -0.36 -24.69 -13.59
C GLY A 187 0.32 -25.87 -12.86
N ALA A 188 1.05 -25.60 -11.78
CA ALA A 188 1.62 -26.67 -10.96
C ALA A 188 0.50 -27.43 -10.21
N SER A 189 0.73 -28.72 -9.98
CA SER A 189 -0.19 -29.49 -9.12
C SER A 189 0.09 -29.24 -7.64
N LEU A 190 -0.93 -29.44 -6.78
CA LEU A 190 -0.77 -29.33 -5.32
C LEU A 190 0.26 -30.32 -4.73
N ARG A 191 0.76 -31.26 -5.52
CA ARG A 191 1.82 -32.19 -5.09
C ARG A 191 3.23 -31.64 -5.35
N ASP A 192 3.32 -30.60 -6.18
CA ASP A 192 4.58 -29.98 -6.60
C ASP A 192 4.93 -28.75 -5.72
N VAL A 193 4.01 -28.31 -4.87
CA VAL A 193 4.12 -27.19 -3.93
C VAL A 193 4.28 -27.72 -2.51
#